data_a09227513ce4674aee222bae7ec508ba
#
_entry.id   a09227513ce4674aee222bae7ec508ba
#
_cell.length_a   1.000
_cell.length_b   1.000
_cell.length_c   1.000
_cell.angle_alpha   90.00
_cell.angle_beta   90.00
_cell.angle_gamma   90.00
#
_symmetry.space_group_name_H-M   'P 1'
#
loop_
_entity.id
_entity.type
_entity.pdbx_description
1 polymer ?
#
loop_
_entity_poly.entity_id
_entity_poly.type
_entity_poly.pdbx_seq_one_letter_code
_entity_poly.pdbx_strand_id
1 'polypeptide(L)'
;MQLRTRVWERQGRRLTFTELGLGTAPLGNLYRAIPDAEARALIEAAWAGGVRHFDTAPLYGYGLAETRLNGALRGKDRDSLVLASKVGRLLRAVPFEGREGPDKWFEVPSRVGVYDFTHDGVLRSFE
;
A
#
# COMPACT_ATOMS: atom_id res chain seq x y z
N MET A 1 3.78 -0.47 -24.12
CA MET A 1 4.06 0.99 -23.96
C MET A 1 5.10 1.14 -22.87
N GLN A 2 6.19 1.86 -23.11
CA GLN A 2 7.19 2.10 -22.06
C GLN A 2 6.83 3.42 -21.35
N LEU A 3 6.60 3.35 -20.04
CA LEU A 3 6.36 4.53 -19.23
C LEU A 3 7.65 5.35 -19.06
N ARG A 4 7.54 6.66 -19.08
CA ARG A 4 8.65 7.54 -18.77
C ARG A 4 9.02 7.39 -17.29
N THR A 5 10.30 7.57 -17.00
CA THR A 5 10.84 7.47 -15.65
C THR A 5 11.47 8.78 -15.20
N ARG A 6 11.50 8.98 -13.89
CA ARG A 6 12.26 10.02 -13.19
C ARG A 6 13.28 9.37 -12.29
N VAL A 7 14.42 10.00 -12.21
CA VAL A 7 15.52 9.59 -11.34
C VAL A 7 15.69 10.64 -10.23
N TRP A 8 15.75 10.15 -9.00
CA TRP A 8 16.13 10.95 -7.85
C TRP A 8 17.44 10.38 -7.28
N GLU A 9 18.42 11.26 -7.07
CA GLU A 9 19.72 10.90 -6.52
C GLU A 9 20.06 11.82 -5.34
N ARG A 10 20.46 11.23 -4.23
CA ARG A 10 20.96 11.96 -3.06
C ARG A 10 21.89 11.09 -2.23
N GLN A 11 23.05 11.64 -1.84
CA GLN A 11 24.01 10.97 -0.94
C GLN A 11 24.38 9.55 -1.39
N GLY A 12 24.63 9.34 -2.68
CA GLY A 12 24.98 8.03 -3.24
C GLY A 12 23.82 7.04 -3.36
N ARG A 13 22.60 7.43 -3.01
CA ARG A 13 21.39 6.64 -3.23
C ARG A 13 20.65 7.11 -4.45
N ARG A 14 20.14 6.16 -5.23
CA ARG A 14 19.39 6.41 -6.46
C ARG A 14 18.04 5.70 -6.40
N LEU A 15 16.97 6.42 -6.72
CA LEU A 15 15.64 5.86 -6.95
C LEU A 15 15.20 6.17 -8.37
N THR A 16 14.73 5.15 -9.08
CA THR A 16 14.12 5.31 -10.40
C THR A 16 12.67 4.91 -10.30
N PHE A 17 11.76 5.82 -10.59
CA PHE A 17 10.32 5.56 -10.53
C PHE A 17 9.62 6.00 -11.81
N THR A 18 8.54 5.33 -12.15
CA THR A 18 7.72 5.68 -13.31
C THR A 18 6.93 6.96 -13.00
N GLU A 19 6.75 7.83 -14.02
CA GLU A 19 5.97 9.07 -13.87
C GLU A 19 4.50 8.77 -13.55
N LEU A 20 3.98 7.63 -13.98
CA LEU A 20 2.68 7.11 -13.57
C LEU A 20 2.89 6.12 -12.42
N GLY A 21 2.19 6.32 -11.32
CA GLY A 21 2.16 5.41 -10.18
C GLY A 21 0.77 4.85 -9.93
N LEU A 22 0.69 3.78 -9.14
CA LEU A 22 -0.56 3.22 -8.66
C LEU A 22 -0.78 3.59 -7.20
N GLY A 23 -1.83 4.39 -6.92
CA GLY A 23 -2.34 4.62 -5.58
C GLY A 23 -3.28 3.48 -5.17
N THR A 24 -3.11 2.95 -3.96
CA THR A 24 -3.75 1.70 -3.54
C THR A 24 -4.92 1.88 -2.56
N ALA A 25 -5.40 3.09 -2.32
CA ALA A 25 -6.56 3.29 -1.43
C ALA A 25 -7.80 2.47 -1.86
N PRO A 26 -8.17 2.39 -3.15
CA PRO A 26 -9.28 1.53 -3.57
C PRO A 26 -9.05 0.04 -3.28
N LEU A 27 -7.79 -0.41 -3.24
CA LEU A 27 -7.43 -1.79 -2.89
C LEU A 27 -7.64 -2.10 -1.40
N GLY A 28 -7.83 -1.09 -0.56
CA GLY A 28 -8.26 -1.21 0.84
C GLY A 28 -9.78 -1.27 1.01
N ASN A 29 -10.55 -1.47 -0.09
CA ASN A 29 -12.01 -1.44 -0.06
C ASN A 29 -12.59 -0.06 0.30
N LEU A 30 -11.98 1.02 -0.18
CA LEU A 30 -12.52 2.36 -0.05
C LEU A 30 -13.80 2.50 -0.88
N TYR A 31 -14.89 2.92 -0.26
CA TYR A 31 -16.24 3.09 -0.80
C TYR A 31 -16.99 1.80 -1.20
N ARG A 32 -16.31 0.73 -1.51
CA ARG A 32 -16.90 -0.59 -1.80
C ARG A 32 -15.90 -1.71 -1.56
N ALA A 33 -16.40 -2.87 -1.16
CA ALA A 33 -15.59 -4.07 -1.15
C ALA A 33 -15.32 -4.55 -2.59
N ILE A 34 -14.09 -5.00 -2.83
CA ILE A 34 -13.70 -5.69 -4.06
C ILE A 34 -13.09 -7.06 -3.71
N PRO A 35 -13.30 -8.10 -4.54
CA PRO A 35 -12.67 -9.39 -4.33
C PRO A 35 -11.14 -9.31 -4.41
N ASP A 36 -10.42 -10.16 -3.68
CA ASP A 36 -8.95 -10.24 -3.74
C ASP A 36 -8.43 -10.54 -5.14
N ALA A 37 -9.16 -11.34 -5.92
CA ALA A 37 -8.81 -11.63 -7.31
C ALA A 37 -8.86 -10.36 -8.19
N GLU A 38 -9.86 -9.48 -8.00
CA GLU A 38 -9.96 -8.19 -8.72
C GLU A 38 -8.81 -7.27 -8.33
N ALA A 39 -8.53 -7.15 -7.02
CA ALA A 39 -7.43 -6.35 -6.52
C ALA A 39 -6.08 -6.82 -7.08
N ARG A 40 -5.85 -8.13 -7.09
CA ARG A 40 -4.66 -8.76 -7.65
C ARG A 40 -4.52 -8.48 -9.14
N ALA A 41 -5.58 -8.71 -9.92
CA ALA A 41 -5.60 -8.48 -11.36
C ALA A 41 -5.27 -7.03 -11.71
N LEU A 42 -5.77 -6.06 -10.93
CA LEU A 42 -5.48 -4.65 -11.11
C LEU A 42 -3.99 -4.34 -10.89
N ILE A 43 -3.38 -4.87 -9.81
CA ILE A 43 -1.94 -4.67 -9.55
C ILE A 43 -1.08 -5.33 -10.63
N GLU A 44 -1.44 -6.54 -11.04
CA GLU A 44 -0.74 -7.27 -12.10
C GLU A 44 -0.85 -6.55 -13.45
N ALA A 45 -2.01 -5.98 -13.79
CA ALA A 45 -2.20 -5.17 -14.98
C ALA A 45 -1.34 -3.90 -14.95
N ALA A 46 -1.28 -3.20 -13.81
CA ALA A 46 -0.42 -2.04 -13.63
C ALA A 46 1.06 -2.42 -13.82
N TRP A 47 1.49 -3.53 -13.22
CA TRP A 47 2.85 -4.05 -13.38
C TRP A 47 3.16 -4.39 -14.84
N ALA A 48 2.29 -5.12 -15.52
CA ALA A 48 2.42 -5.47 -16.94
C ALA A 48 2.43 -4.23 -17.83
N GLY A 49 1.68 -3.19 -17.46
CA GLY A 49 1.68 -1.88 -18.11
C GLY A 49 2.95 -1.05 -17.85
N GLY A 50 3.89 -1.56 -17.05
CA GLY A 50 5.19 -0.94 -16.79
C GLY A 50 5.23 -0.03 -15.55
N VAL A 51 4.16 0.04 -14.75
CA VAL A 51 4.17 0.80 -13.48
C VAL A 51 5.18 0.19 -12.52
N ARG A 52 6.04 1.04 -11.95
CA ARG A 52 7.07 0.67 -10.98
C ARG A 52 7.09 1.59 -9.74
N HIS A 53 6.04 2.40 -9.60
CA HIS A 53 5.82 3.26 -8.43
C HIS A 53 4.45 2.94 -7.83
N PHE A 54 4.42 2.49 -6.57
CA PHE A 54 3.22 2.12 -5.84
C PHE A 54 3.14 2.94 -4.55
N ASP A 55 2.00 3.56 -4.29
CA ASP A 55 1.74 4.30 -3.06
C ASP A 55 0.65 3.61 -2.24
N THR A 56 0.95 3.35 -0.98
CA THR A 56 0.04 2.72 -0.04
C THR A 56 0.04 3.43 1.32
N ALA A 57 -0.75 2.97 2.26
CA ALA A 57 -0.75 3.43 3.65
C ALA A 57 -1.34 2.38 4.59
N PRO A 58 -0.92 2.35 5.87
CA PRO A 58 -1.52 1.49 6.89
C PRO A 58 -3.04 1.69 7.02
N LEU A 59 -3.53 2.93 6.87
CA LEU A 59 -4.96 3.21 6.97
C LEU A 59 -5.77 2.62 5.79
N TYR A 60 -5.18 2.35 4.64
CA TYR A 60 -5.93 1.87 3.48
C TYR A 60 -6.50 0.47 3.72
N GLY A 61 -7.75 0.45 4.19
CA GLY A 61 -8.42 -0.76 4.62
C GLY A 61 -7.79 -1.40 5.86
N TYR A 62 -7.19 -0.61 6.75
CA TYR A 62 -6.54 -1.11 7.98
C TYR A 62 -5.52 -2.22 7.70
N GLY A 63 -4.65 -1.99 6.70
CA GLY A 63 -3.61 -2.90 6.25
C GLY A 63 -4.01 -3.82 5.09
N LEU A 64 -5.27 -3.81 4.65
CA LEU A 64 -5.74 -4.67 3.56
C LEU A 64 -5.02 -4.34 2.24
N ALA A 65 -4.89 -3.04 1.91
CA ALA A 65 -4.19 -2.63 0.69
C ALA A 65 -2.72 -3.06 0.67
N GLU A 66 -2.02 -2.92 1.80
CA GLU A 66 -0.61 -3.36 1.92
C GLU A 66 -0.49 -4.89 1.80
N THR A 67 -1.40 -5.64 2.40
CA THR A 67 -1.45 -7.11 2.30
C THR A 67 -1.66 -7.56 0.85
N ARG A 68 -2.61 -6.96 0.13
CA ARG A 68 -2.90 -7.25 -1.28
C ARG A 68 -1.74 -6.88 -2.19
N LEU A 69 -1.13 -5.72 -1.95
CA LEU A 69 0.03 -5.26 -2.70
C LEU A 69 1.22 -6.19 -2.51
N ASN A 70 1.53 -6.58 -1.25
CA ASN A 70 2.57 -7.55 -0.96
C ASN A 70 2.32 -8.89 -1.67
N GLY A 71 1.10 -9.41 -1.62
CA GLY A 71 0.73 -10.67 -2.28
C GLY A 71 0.95 -10.65 -3.79
N ALA A 72 0.61 -9.54 -4.46
CA ALA A 72 0.74 -9.39 -5.91
C ALA A 72 2.18 -9.07 -6.36
N LEU A 73 2.97 -8.38 -5.53
CA LEU A 73 4.35 -8.02 -5.83
C LEU A 73 5.37 -9.08 -5.37
N ARG A 74 4.92 -10.12 -4.65
CA ARG A 74 5.79 -11.21 -4.21
C ARG A 74 6.47 -11.87 -5.43
N GLY A 75 7.80 -12.00 -5.36
CA GLY A 75 8.61 -12.58 -6.44
C GLY A 75 8.95 -11.61 -7.58
N LYS A 76 8.50 -10.36 -7.52
CA LYS A 76 8.99 -9.29 -8.38
C LYS A 76 10.33 -8.79 -7.85
N ASP A 77 11.20 -8.35 -8.78
CA ASP A 77 12.47 -7.76 -8.40
C ASP A 77 12.24 -6.48 -7.56
N ARG A 78 12.70 -6.51 -6.31
CA ARG A 78 12.50 -5.42 -5.34
C ARG A 78 13.19 -4.13 -5.76
N ASP A 79 14.34 -4.23 -6.41
CA ASP A 79 15.15 -3.08 -6.84
C ASP A 79 14.57 -2.41 -8.09
N SER A 80 13.68 -3.08 -8.79
CA SER A 80 13.01 -2.56 -9.98
C SER A 80 11.80 -1.67 -9.68
N LEU A 81 11.39 -1.52 -8.41
CA LEU A 81 10.19 -0.76 -8.04
C LEU A 81 10.43 0.17 -6.84
N VAL A 82 9.65 1.23 -6.78
CA VAL A 82 9.54 2.12 -5.62
C VAL A 82 8.20 1.88 -4.93
N LEU A 83 8.26 1.56 -3.64
CA LEU A 83 7.11 1.42 -2.77
C LEU A 83 7.13 2.55 -1.75
N ALA A 84 6.11 3.40 -1.79
CA ALA A 84 5.87 4.46 -0.83
C ALA A 84 4.77 4.04 0.14
N SER A 85 4.99 4.25 1.43
CA SER A 85 3.96 4.09 2.46
C SER A 85 4.01 5.28 3.43
N LYS A 86 3.20 5.23 4.47
CA LYS A 86 3.05 6.31 5.45
C LYS A 86 3.34 5.78 6.85
N VAL A 87 3.81 6.65 7.73
CA VAL A 87 4.20 6.32 9.10
C VAL A 87 3.39 7.10 10.13
N GLY A 88 3.58 6.77 11.41
CA GLY A 88 2.93 7.47 12.52
C GLY A 88 1.52 6.97 12.84
N ARG A 89 1.04 5.93 12.14
CA ARG A 89 -0.21 5.23 12.49
C ARG A 89 0.05 3.74 12.55
N LEU A 90 0.04 3.20 13.77
CA LEU A 90 0.17 1.78 14.04
C LEU A 90 -1.21 1.11 13.99
N LEU A 91 -1.27 -0.12 13.52
CA LEU A 91 -2.50 -0.91 13.48
C LEU A 91 -2.52 -1.88 14.67
N ARG A 92 -3.54 -1.81 15.49
CA ARG A 92 -3.80 -2.76 16.58
C ARG A 92 -4.96 -3.66 16.25
N ALA A 93 -4.79 -4.96 16.45
CA ALA A 93 -5.90 -5.91 16.42
C ALA A 93 -6.89 -5.57 17.55
N VAL A 94 -8.18 -5.65 17.22
CA VAL A 94 -9.27 -5.49 18.18
C VAL A 94 -10.28 -6.61 17.97
N PRO A 95 -10.99 -7.06 19.04
CA PRO A 95 -12.08 -8.01 18.87
C PRO A 95 -13.24 -7.27 18.19
N PHE A 96 -13.44 -7.54 16.92
CA PHE A 96 -14.51 -6.93 16.14
C PHE A 96 -15.29 -8.02 15.40
N GLU A 97 -16.58 -8.00 15.55
CA GLU A 97 -17.48 -8.75 14.68
C GLU A 97 -18.14 -7.77 13.71
N GLY A 98 -17.87 -7.97 12.42
CA GLY A 98 -18.53 -7.32 11.30
C GLY A 98 -18.48 -5.79 11.29
N ARG A 99 -17.55 -5.21 10.55
CA ARG A 99 -17.47 -3.75 10.44
C ARG A 99 -17.57 -3.24 9.02
N GLU A 100 -18.53 -2.33 8.82
CA GLU A 100 -18.30 -1.16 8.00
C GLU A 100 -17.41 -0.22 8.83
N GLY A 101 -16.19 0.03 8.36
CA GLY A 101 -15.30 0.95 9.04
C GLY A 101 -15.90 2.35 9.07
N PRO A 102 -15.69 3.16 10.12
CA PRO A 102 -16.29 4.48 10.27
C PRO A 102 -15.97 5.43 9.11
N ASP A 103 -14.96 5.13 8.30
CA ASP A 103 -14.41 6.00 7.27
C ASP A 103 -14.64 5.46 5.84
N LYS A 104 -15.77 4.81 5.57
CA LYS A 104 -16.11 4.25 4.24
C LYS A 104 -15.16 3.13 3.76
N TRP A 105 -14.58 2.39 4.69
CA TRP A 105 -13.83 1.17 4.43
C TRP A 105 -14.73 -0.04 4.67
N PHE A 106 -14.81 -0.96 3.71
CA PHE A 106 -15.70 -2.12 3.75
C PHE A 106 -14.91 -3.43 3.89
N GLU A 107 -15.46 -4.41 4.61
CA GLU A 107 -14.87 -5.75 4.77
C GLU A 107 -13.36 -5.72 5.10
N VAL A 108 -12.99 -4.89 6.05
CA VAL A 108 -11.61 -4.68 6.45
C VAL A 108 -11.23 -5.55 7.65
N PRO A 109 -9.92 -5.83 7.87
CA PRO A 109 -9.45 -6.53 9.05
C PRO A 109 -9.87 -5.82 10.35
N SER A 110 -10.13 -6.61 11.40
CA SER A 110 -10.49 -6.12 12.74
C SER A 110 -9.31 -5.43 13.42
N ARG A 111 -9.03 -4.22 12.99
CA ARG A 111 -7.93 -3.38 13.49
C ARG A 111 -8.39 -1.95 13.70
N VAL A 112 -7.70 -1.24 14.58
CA VAL A 112 -7.83 0.22 14.76
C VAL A 112 -6.49 0.90 14.55
N GLY A 113 -6.53 2.12 14.03
CA GLY A 113 -5.34 2.95 13.89
C GLY A 113 -5.05 3.69 15.21
N VAL A 114 -3.82 3.61 15.67
CA VAL A 114 -3.32 4.36 16.85
C VAL A 114 -2.20 5.26 16.40
N TYR A 115 -2.30 6.55 16.69
CA TYR A 115 -1.24 7.49 16.35
C TYR A 115 -0.05 7.35 17.31
N ASP A 116 1.14 7.23 16.73
CA ASP A 116 2.40 7.23 17.45
C ASP A 116 3.48 7.89 16.59
N PHE A 117 3.70 9.17 16.81
CA PHE A 117 4.69 9.99 16.10
C PHE A 117 6.02 10.09 16.84
N THR A 118 6.25 9.25 17.87
CA THR A 118 7.57 9.12 18.48
C THR A 118 8.55 8.49 17.48
N HIS A 119 9.85 8.64 17.73
CA HIS A 119 10.88 7.98 16.93
C HIS A 119 10.62 6.47 16.81
N ASP A 120 10.34 5.81 17.92
CA ASP A 120 10.08 4.37 17.96
C ASP A 120 8.77 3.99 17.26
N GLY A 121 7.71 4.81 17.38
CA GLY A 121 6.46 4.63 16.69
C GLY A 121 6.61 4.71 15.17
N VAL A 122 7.42 5.65 14.68
CA VAL A 122 7.74 5.78 13.25
C VAL A 122 8.48 4.54 12.77
N LEU A 123 9.50 4.05 13.49
CA LEU A 123 10.23 2.84 13.11
C LEU A 123 9.32 1.61 13.08
N ARG A 124 8.49 1.41 14.12
CA ARG A 124 7.52 0.31 14.18
C ARG A 124 6.44 0.37 13.08
N SER A 125 6.24 1.53 12.45
CA SER A 125 5.33 1.62 11.30
C SER A 125 5.85 0.93 10.04
N PHE A 126 7.13 0.52 10.01
CA PHE A 126 7.76 -0.23 8.92
C PHE A 126 7.84 -1.74 9.17
N GLU A 127 7.52 -2.22 10.36
CA GLU A 127 7.52 -3.64 10.75
C GLU A 127 6.18 -4.32 10.45
#